data_f2d2a33cb20712652b61f29cfb833de2
#
_entry.id   f2d2a33cb20712652b61f29cfb833de2
#
_cell.length_a   1.000
_cell.length_b   1.000
_cell.length_c   1.000
_cell.angle_alpha   90.00
_cell.angle_beta   90.00
_cell.angle_gamma   90.00
#
_symmetry.space_group_name_H-M   'P 1'
#
loop_
_entity.id
_entity.type
_entity.pdbx_description
1 polymer ?
#
loop_
_entity_poly.entity_id
_entity_poly.type
_entity_poly.pdbx_seq_one_letter_code
_entity_poly.pdbx_strand_id
1 'polypeptide(L)'
;MFTLFISLIAGAVAGWFFTQDLNSTGWGVFCGVATLFITQMLIALFIRFKSGKIQKEIESVMQDAQAKANRLMVQFERRPPGSIKVAQQQLEKVQNDAVRKTLELCDKYTPYYKWNLMLPRQINAMKVQLYFQLREFGKVDELLKKSLLLDVRTKLIKLVRLYKKDDPSLDKFYKSKLTRLKGEDGAFAACVYAWMKVRQEKYDAAVAALVQAKKLSDNTVLLENYDRLANQKYKHFSNAGFGDLWYSLYLEEPQIKAQRQQQRMF
;
A
#
# COMPACT_ATOMS: atom_id res chain seq x y z
N MET A 1 -2.97 -14.52 -19.63
CA MET A 1 -3.46 -14.82 -20.99
C MET A 1 -3.42 -16.32 -21.29
N PHE A 2 -2.32 -17.01 -21.00
CA PHE A 2 -2.22 -18.47 -21.25
C PHE A 2 -3.31 -19.30 -20.53
N THR A 3 -3.69 -18.93 -19.30
CA THR A 3 -4.72 -19.63 -18.54
C THR A 3 -6.07 -19.64 -19.25
N LEU A 4 -6.51 -18.49 -19.76
CA LEU A 4 -7.78 -18.40 -20.49
C LEU A 4 -7.73 -19.18 -21.80
N PHE A 5 -6.60 -19.13 -22.50
CA PHE A 5 -6.44 -19.86 -23.76
C PHE A 5 -6.47 -21.38 -23.55
N ILE A 6 -5.73 -21.87 -22.54
CA ILE A 6 -5.72 -23.31 -22.21
C ILE A 6 -7.11 -23.77 -21.75
N SER A 7 -7.79 -23.01 -20.90
CA SER A 7 -9.11 -23.38 -20.41
C SER A 7 -10.18 -23.35 -21.51
N LEU A 8 -10.08 -22.43 -22.49
CA LEU A 8 -10.96 -22.38 -23.66
C LEU A 8 -10.75 -23.61 -24.55
N ILE A 9 -9.50 -23.99 -24.84
CA ILE A 9 -9.19 -25.19 -25.63
C ILE A 9 -9.73 -26.44 -24.92
N ALA A 10 -9.43 -26.58 -23.61
CA ALA A 10 -9.90 -27.71 -22.82
C ALA A 10 -11.44 -27.82 -22.81
N GLY A 11 -12.11 -26.67 -22.62
CA GLY A 11 -13.58 -26.60 -22.65
C GLY A 11 -14.16 -26.94 -24.01
N ALA A 12 -13.56 -26.44 -25.11
CA ALA A 12 -14.00 -26.71 -26.46
C ALA A 12 -13.84 -28.21 -26.82
N VAL A 13 -12.69 -28.81 -26.50
CA VAL A 13 -12.42 -30.23 -26.72
C VAL A 13 -13.38 -31.11 -25.92
N ALA A 14 -13.60 -30.81 -24.65
CA ALA A 14 -14.55 -31.54 -23.80
C ALA A 14 -15.97 -31.38 -24.31
N GLY A 15 -16.40 -30.17 -24.67
CA GLY A 15 -17.72 -29.91 -25.23
C GLY A 15 -17.98 -30.70 -26.52
N TRP A 16 -17.02 -30.72 -27.44
CA TRP A 16 -17.09 -31.48 -28.67
C TRP A 16 -17.19 -33.00 -28.42
N PHE A 17 -16.36 -33.53 -27.54
CA PHE A 17 -16.35 -34.94 -27.17
C PHE A 17 -17.71 -35.40 -26.59
N PHE A 18 -18.21 -34.67 -25.59
CA PHE A 18 -19.49 -35.00 -24.94
C PHE A 18 -20.71 -34.78 -25.84
N THR A 19 -20.64 -33.92 -26.86
CA THR A 19 -21.72 -33.77 -27.86
C THR A 19 -21.84 -35.03 -28.71
N GLN A 20 -20.73 -35.66 -29.06
CA GLN A 20 -20.73 -36.90 -29.84
C GLN A 20 -21.16 -38.11 -29.00
N ASP A 21 -20.67 -38.22 -27.78
CA ASP A 21 -20.87 -39.36 -26.89
C ASP A 21 -22.32 -39.44 -26.37
N LEU A 22 -22.90 -38.30 -25.99
CA LEU A 22 -24.25 -38.20 -25.42
C LEU A 22 -25.33 -37.86 -26.45
N ASN A 23 -24.97 -37.68 -27.71
CA ASN A 23 -25.85 -37.29 -28.81
C ASN A 23 -26.79 -36.09 -28.47
N SER A 24 -26.34 -35.21 -27.61
CA SER A 24 -27.07 -34.05 -27.08
C SER A 24 -26.19 -32.80 -27.03
N THR A 25 -26.53 -31.81 -27.84
CA THR A 25 -25.83 -30.51 -27.87
C THR A 25 -25.88 -29.75 -26.53
N GLY A 26 -26.99 -29.88 -25.79
CA GLY A 26 -27.15 -29.22 -24.48
C GLY A 26 -26.15 -29.73 -23.44
N TRP A 27 -26.01 -31.05 -23.34
CA TRP A 27 -25.02 -31.66 -22.44
C TRP A 27 -23.58 -31.39 -22.85
N GLY A 28 -23.29 -31.38 -24.14
CA GLY A 28 -21.95 -31.04 -24.66
C GLY A 28 -21.53 -29.62 -24.27
N VAL A 29 -22.43 -28.62 -24.42
CA VAL A 29 -22.17 -27.23 -24.01
C VAL A 29 -21.97 -27.13 -22.50
N PHE A 30 -22.83 -27.79 -21.72
CA PHE A 30 -22.70 -27.76 -20.24
C PHE A 30 -21.36 -28.35 -19.78
N CYS A 31 -20.97 -29.52 -20.28
CA CYS A 31 -19.69 -30.17 -19.94
C CYS A 31 -18.49 -29.33 -20.40
N GLY A 32 -18.57 -28.70 -21.57
CA GLY A 32 -17.54 -27.80 -22.09
C GLY A 32 -17.31 -26.58 -21.16
N VAL A 33 -18.41 -25.94 -20.74
CA VAL A 33 -18.37 -24.82 -19.81
C VAL A 33 -17.86 -25.26 -18.43
N ALA A 34 -18.35 -26.38 -17.91
CA ALA A 34 -17.88 -26.92 -16.62
C ALA A 34 -16.36 -27.22 -16.64
N THR A 35 -15.88 -27.89 -17.72
CA THR A 35 -14.44 -28.16 -17.89
C THR A 35 -13.61 -26.91 -17.97
N LEU A 36 -14.08 -25.86 -18.65
CA LEU A 36 -13.41 -24.55 -18.69
C LEU A 36 -13.23 -23.97 -17.26
N PHE A 37 -14.30 -23.98 -16.48
CA PHE A 37 -14.23 -23.45 -15.09
C PHE A 37 -13.33 -24.31 -14.19
N ILE A 38 -13.41 -25.63 -14.28
CA ILE A 38 -12.57 -26.55 -13.50
C ILE A 38 -11.11 -26.35 -13.86
N THR A 39 -10.76 -26.31 -15.14
CA THR A 39 -9.39 -26.07 -15.59
C THR A 39 -8.85 -24.73 -15.10
N GLN A 40 -9.65 -23.66 -15.19
CA GLN A 40 -9.28 -22.33 -14.70
C GLN A 40 -9.05 -22.35 -13.18
N MET A 41 -9.89 -23.03 -12.43
CA MET A 41 -9.75 -23.18 -10.98
C MET A 41 -8.48 -23.94 -10.60
N LEU A 42 -8.17 -25.05 -11.26
CA LEU A 42 -6.96 -25.84 -11.01
C LEU A 42 -5.69 -25.03 -11.28
N ILE A 43 -5.64 -24.27 -12.39
CA ILE A 43 -4.50 -23.40 -12.71
C ILE A 43 -4.36 -22.30 -11.66
N ALA A 44 -5.48 -21.69 -11.25
CA ALA A 44 -5.46 -20.66 -10.22
C ALA A 44 -4.95 -21.19 -8.87
N LEU A 45 -5.36 -22.40 -8.46
CA LEU A 45 -4.88 -23.07 -7.26
C LEU A 45 -3.37 -23.37 -7.34
N PHE A 46 -2.90 -23.88 -8.48
CA PHE A 46 -1.48 -24.14 -8.69
C PHE A 46 -0.63 -22.87 -8.56
N ILE A 47 -1.06 -21.79 -9.20
CA ILE A 47 -0.38 -20.47 -9.10
C ILE A 47 -0.39 -19.97 -7.66
N ARG A 48 -1.55 -20.07 -6.98
CA ARG A 48 -1.68 -19.67 -5.55
C ARG A 48 -0.75 -20.47 -4.66
N PHE A 49 -0.62 -21.78 -4.88
CA PHE A 49 0.29 -22.62 -4.10
C PHE A 49 1.75 -22.24 -4.32
N LYS A 50 2.17 -22.01 -5.56
CA LYS A 50 3.54 -21.60 -5.90
C LYS A 50 3.86 -20.17 -5.42
N SER A 51 2.95 -19.23 -5.63
CA SER A 51 3.12 -17.85 -5.15
C SER A 51 3.08 -17.75 -3.62
N GLY A 52 2.33 -18.63 -2.95
CA GLY A 52 2.29 -18.70 -1.49
C GLY A 52 3.63 -19.03 -0.84
N LYS A 53 4.51 -19.79 -1.52
CA LYS A 53 5.88 -20.03 -1.02
C LYS A 53 6.71 -18.74 -1.01
N ILE A 54 6.64 -17.98 -2.10
CA ILE A 54 7.35 -16.68 -2.20
C ILE A 54 6.79 -15.71 -1.15
N GLN A 55 5.46 -15.69 -0.96
CA GLN A 55 4.83 -14.85 0.05
C GLN A 55 5.35 -15.19 1.46
N LYS A 56 5.46 -16.47 1.82
CA LYS A 56 6.03 -16.91 3.10
C LYS A 56 7.50 -16.50 3.26
N GLU A 57 8.30 -16.57 2.19
CA GLU A 57 9.69 -16.08 2.22
C GLU A 57 9.73 -14.57 2.51
N ILE A 58 8.85 -13.77 1.89
CA ILE A 58 8.74 -12.34 2.14
C ILE A 58 8.33 -12.06 3.59
N GLU A 59 7.32 -12.77 4.09
CA GLU A 59 6.85 -12.64 5.47
C GLU A 59 7.96 -12.98 6.47
N SER A 60 8.72 -14.07 6.22
CA SER A 60 9.88 -14.46 7.05
C SER A 60 10.94 -13.36 7.09
N VAL A 61 11.30 -12.78 5.93
CA VAL A 61 12.29 -11.68 5.86
C VAL A 61 11.84 -10.46 6.65
N MET A 62 10.55 -10.12 6.56
CA MET A 62 10.00 -8.97 7.30
C MET A 62 9.91 -9.24 8.81
N GLN A 63 9.53 -10.46 9.22
CA GLN A 63 9.50 -10.88 10.63
C GLN A 63 10.92 -10.90 11.23
N ASP A 64 11.91 -11.42 10.52
CA ASP A 64 13.31 -11.41 10.95
C ASP A 64 13.85 -9.99 11.13
N ALA A 65 13.49 -9.08 10.22
CA ALA A 65 13.87 -7.67 10.33
C ALA A 65 13.21 -7.02 11.55
N GLN A 66 11.93 -7.28 11.78
CA GLN A 66 11.23 -6.78 12.97
C GLN A 66 11.85 -7.32 14.27
N ALA A 67 12.17 -8.60 14.31
CA ALA A 67 12.83 -9.21 15.46
C ALA A 67 14.21 -8.60 15.71
N LYS A 68 15.01 -8.33 14.66
CA LYS A 68 16.30 -7.62 14.77
C LYS A 68 16.12 -6.19 15.25
N ALA A 69 15.15 -5.46 14.72
CA ALA A 69 14.84 -4.08 15.15
C ALA A 69 14.45 -4.07 16.64
N ASN A 70 13.60 -4.98 17.09
CA ASN A 70 13.20 -5.08 18.50
C ASN A 70 14.40 -5.40 19.41
N ARG A 71 15.29 -6.31 18.99
CA ARG A 71 16.53 -6.60 19.76
C ARG A 71 17.43 -5.37 19.88
N LEU A 72 17.58 -4.60 18.81
CA LEU A 72 18.34 -3.36 18.83
C LEU A 72 17.70 -2.33 19.78
N MET A 73 16.37 -2.19 19.79
CA MET A 73 15.67 -1.28 20.69
C MET A 73 15.92 -1.66 22.16
N VAL A 74 15.79 -2.95 22.52
CA VAL A 74 16.11 -3.44 23.87
C VAL A 74 17.59 -3.23 24.22
N GLN A 75 18.49 -3.40 23.25
CA GLN A 75 19.92 -3.11 23.46
C GLN A 75 20.16 -1.63 23.73
N PHE A 76 19.46 -0.74 23.01
CA PHE A 76 19.56 0.72 23.19
C PHE A 76 19.01 1.17 24.55
N GLU A 77 17.99 0.50 25.07
CA GLU A 77 17.48 0.75 26.42
C GLU A 77 18.54 0.41 27.50
N ARG A 78 19.27 -0.70 27.31
CA ARG A 78 20.32 -1.15 28.26
C ARG A 78 21.63 -0.38 28.10
N ARG A 79 21.99 -0.06 26.86
CA ARG A 79 23.22 0.65 26.51
C ARG A 79 22.89 1.68 25.41
N PRO A 80 22.54 2.91 25.81
CA PRO A 80 22.22 3.94 24.84
C PRO A 80 23.38 4.18 23.87
N PRO A 81 23.10 4.21 22.55
CA PRO A 81 24.12 4.59 21.58
C PRO A 81 24.52 6.05 21.80
N GLY A 82 25.71 6.42 21.38
CA GLY A 82 26.28 7.77 21.63
C GLY A 82 25.44 8.93 21.11
N SER A 83 24.46 8.69 20.22
CA SER A 83 23.46 9.67 19.82
C SER A 83 22.19 9.00 19.29
N ILE A 84 21.05 9.68 19.42
CA ILE A 84 19.75 9.28 18.87
C ILE A 84 19.86 9.04 17.35
N LYS A 85 20.66 9.84 16.66
CA LYS A 85 20.90 9.72 15.21
C LYS A 85 21.55 8.37 14.84
N VAL A 86 22.50 7.89 15.65
CA VAL A 86 23.15 6.59 15.43
C VAL A 86 22.15 5.46 15.62
N ALA A 87 21.30 5.53 16.66
CA ALA A 87 20.23 4.56 16.89
C ALA A 87 19.27 4.47 15.70
N GLN A 88 18.81 5.63 15.22
CA GLN A 88 17.92 5.70 14.06
C GLN A 88 18.57 5.12 12.81
N GLN A 89 19.82 5.45 12.53
CA GLN A 89 20.54 4.90 11.36
C GLN A 89 20.68 3.38 11.41
N GLN A 90 20.92 2.80 12.59
CA GLN A 90 21.01 1.35 12.73
C GLN A 90 19.67 0.67 12.50
N LEU A 91 18.57 1.21 13.02
CA LEU A 91 17.22 0.70 12.79
C LEU A 91 16.82 0.84 11.31
N GLU A 92 17.08 2.00 10.71
CA GLU A 92 16.80 2.27 9.30
C GLU A 92 17.61 1.32 8.38
N LYS A 93 18.85 1.02 8.72
CA LYS A 93 19.66 0.05 7.97
C LYS A 93 19.03 -1.34 7.98
N VAL A 94 18.61 -1.84 9.15
CA VAL A 94 17.94 -3.16 9.25
C VAL A 94 16.68 -3.20 8.40
N GLN A 95 15.87 -2.15 8.45
CA GLN A 95 14.64 -2.05 7.64
C GLN A 95 14.96 -1.99 6.14
N ASN A 96 15.92 -1.16 5.74
CA ASN A 96 16.30 -1.00 4.33
C ASN A 96 16.88 -2.29 3.74
N ASP A 97 17.69 -3.03 4.51
CA ASP A 97 18.23 -4.34 4.08
C ASP A 97 17.10 -5.36 3.85
N ALA A 98 16.09 -5.39 4.75
CA ALA A 98 14.92 -6.25 4.57
C ALA A 98 14.09 -5.86 3.35
N VAL A 99 13.86 -4.56 3.14
CA VAL A 99 13.15 -4.04 1.97
C VAL A 99 13.86 -4.42 0.67
N ARG A 100 15.19 -4.31 0.61
CA ARG A 100 15.97 -4.72 -0.57
C ARG A 100 15.84 -6.22 -0.85
N LYS A 101 15.95 -7.07 0.18
CA LYS A 101 15.73 -8.52 0.06
C LYS A 101 14.31 -8.84 -0.42
N THR A 102 13.31 -8.13 0.10
CA THR A 102 11.92 -8.30 -0.33
C THR A 102 11.72 -7.90 -1.79
N LEU A 103 12.41 -6.85 -2.28
CA LEU A 103 12.39 -6.48 -3.69
C LEU A 103 12.95 -7.58 -4.59
N GLU A 104 14.06 -8.23 -4.19
CA GLU A 104 14.63 -9.38 -4.91
C GLU A 104 13.65 -10.56 -4.94
N LEU A 105 12.95 -10.82 -3.82
CA LEU A 105 11.92 -11.87 -3.77
C LEU A 105 10.72 -11.54 -4.68
N CYS A 106 10.37 -10.26 -4.84
CA CYS A 106 9.33 -9.85 -5.77
C CYS A 106 9.65 -10.24 -7.23
N ASP A 107 10.93 -10.33 -7.61
CA ASP A 107 11.33 -10.74 -8.97
C ASP A 107 11.07 -12.22 -9.23
N LYS A 108 11.01 -13.06 -8.18
CA LYS A 108 10.64 -14.48 -8.28
C LYS A 108 9.20 -14.69 -8.78
N TYR A 109 8.34 -13.66 -8.78
CA TYR A 109 6.99 -13.74 -9.34
C TYR A 109 6.96 -13.64 -10.88
N THR A 110 8.04 -13.20 -11.51
CA THR A 110 8.10 -12.95 -12.97
C THR A 110 7.64 -14.14 -13.83
N PRO A 111 8.02 -15.42 -13.54
CA PRO A 111 7.55 -16.57 -14.32
C PRO A 111 6.02 -16.75 -14.33
N TYR A 112 5.35 -16.27 -13.26
CA TYR A 112 3.91 -16.42 -13.08
C TYR A 112 3.09 -15.31 -13.76
N TYR A 113 3.72 -14.24 -14.26
CA TYR A 113 3.04 -13.13 -14.93
C TYR A 113 2.25 -13.56 -16.18
N LYS A 114 2.76 -14.59 -16.90
CA LYS A 114 2.10 -15.15 -18.07
C LYS A 114 0.77 -15.82 -17.74
N TRP A 115 0.63 -16.29 -16.50
CA TRP A 115 -0.51 -17.07 -16.03
C TRP A 115 -1.61 -16.23 -15.36
N ASN A 116 -1.26 -15.07 -14.80
CA ASN A 116 -2.21 -14.19 -14.13
C ASN A 116 -1.99 -12.74 -14.57
N LEU A 117 -2.97 -12.18 -15.29
CA LEU A 117 -2.92 -10.83 -15.84
C LEU A 117 -2.83 -9.73 -14.76
N MET A 118 -3.41 -9.99 -13.58
CA MET A 118 -3.43 -9.02 -12.47
C MET A 118 -2.16 -9.07 -11.60
N LEU A 119 -1.46 -10.21 -11.57
CA LEU A 119 -0.29 -10.42 -10.74
C LEU A 119 0.81 -9.38 -10.97
N PRO A 120 1.22 -9.05 -12.21
CA PRO A 120 2.22 -8.01 -12.44
C PRO A 120 1.84 -6.67 -11.83
N ARG A 121 0.56 -6.28 -11.94
CA ARG A 121 0.06 -5.02 -11.39
C ARG A 121 0.01 -5.00 -9.87
N GLN A 122 -0.28 -6.15 -9.24
CA GLN A 122 -0.25 -6.32 -7.77
C GLN A 122 1.18 -6.27 -7.26
N ILE A 123 2.12 -6.99 -7.91
CA ILE A 123 3.53 -6.97 -7.53
C ILE A 123 4.13 -5.57 -7.73
N ASN A 124 3.76 -4.86 -8.80
CA ASN A 124 4.17 -3.47 -8.99
C ASN A 124 3.65 -2.56 -7.87
N ALA A 125 2.43 -2.77 -7.37
CA ALA A 125 1.91 -2.01 -6.23
C ALA A 125 2.72 -2.29 -4.94
N MET A 126 3.10 -3.54 -4.70
CA MET A 126 3.99 -3.91 -3.59
C MET A 126 5.37 -3.24 -3.76
N LYS A 127 5.99 -3.33 -4.93
CA LYS A 127 7.28 -2.67 -5.22
C LYS A 127 7.20 -1.16 -5.06
N VAL A 128 6.09 -0.51 -5.41
CA VAL A 128 5.86 0.93 -5.17
C VAL A 128 6.02 1.26 -3.70
N GLN A 129 5.41 0.49 -2.80
CA GLN A 129 5.51 0.72 -1.36
C GLN A 129 6.95 0.52 -0.85
N LEU A 130 7.64 -0.52 -1.32
CA LEU A 130 9.02 -0.83 -0.96
C LEU A 130 10.00 0.24 -1.44
N TYR A 131 9.91 0.66 -2.71
CA TYR A 131 10.75 1.75 -3.23
C TYR A 131 10.43 3.10 -2.59
N PHE A 132 9.18 3.33 -2.21
CA PHE A 132 8.81 4.54 -1.48
C PHE A 132 9.48 4.58 -0.09
N GLN A 133 9.54 3.44 0.60
CA GLN A 133 10.28 3.30 1.86
C GLN A 133 11.79 3.59 1.69
N LEU A 134 12.40 3.13 0.60
CA LEU A 134 13.80 3.42 0.27
C LEU A 134 14.03 4.85 -0.26
N ARG A 135 12.96 5.66 -0.37
CA ARG A 135 12.98 7.01 -0.97
C ARG A 135 13.45 7.04 -2.44
N GLU A 136 13.36 5.91 -3.14
CA GLU A 136 13.70 5.79 -4.56
C GLU A 136 12.54 6.27 -5.45
N PHE A 137 12.20 7.56 -5.35
CA PHE A 137 10.99 8.14 -5.92
C PHE A 137 10.90 8.06 -7.46
N GLY A 138 12.02 8.01 -8.16
CA GLY A 138 12.02 7.81 -9.61
C GLY A 138 11.39 6.47 -10.01
N LYS A 139 11.79 5.38 -9.33
CA LYS A 139 11.21 4.04 -9.54
C LYS A 139 9.75 3.96 -9.11
N VAL A 140 9.40 4.66 -8.02
CA VAL A 140 8.00 4.78 -7.58
C VAL A 140 7.12 5.35 -8.68
N ASP A 141 7.53 6.46 -9.29
CA ASP A 141 6.75 7.15 -10.31
C ASP A 141 6.57 6.31 -11.59
N GLU A 142 7.59 5.55 -11.98
CA GLU A 142 7.50 4.63 -13.11
C GLU A 142 6.52 3.48 -12.83
N LEU A 143 6.65 2.86 -11.67
CA LEU A 143 5.83 1.71 -11.30
C LEU A 143 4.37 2.08 -11.01
N LEU A 144 4.09 3.27 -10.47
CA LEU A 144 2.72 3.75 -10.24
C LEU A 144 1.86 3.76 -11.50
N LYS A 145 2.45 3.98 -12.69
CA LYS A 145 1.74 3.94 -13.97
C LYS A 145 1.27 2.53 -14.36
N LYS A 146 1.98 1.51 -13.86
CA LYS A 146 1.78 0.09 -14.16
C LYS A 146 1.15 -0.68 -13.00
N SER A 147 0.85 -0.01 -11.87
CA SER A 147 0.37 -0.61 -10.62
C SER A 147 -1.14 -0.65 -10.54
N LEU A 148 -1.65 -1.62 -9.77
CA LEU A 148 -3.04 -1.70 -9.40
C LEU A 148 -3.26 -0.92 -8.09
N LEU A 149 -4.05 0.14 -8.13
CA LEU A 149 -4.31 1.02 -6.98
C LEU A 149 -5.52 0.51 -6.18
N LEU A 150 -5.42 -0.67 -5.59
CA LEU A 150 -6.49 -1.24 -4.76
C LEU A 150 -6.37 -0.79 -3.30
N ASP A 151 -5.18 -0.93 -2.73
CA ASP A 151 -4.93 -0.60 -1.33
C ASP A 151 -4.81 0.91 -1.09
N VAL A 152 -5.12 1.33 0.13
CA VAL A 152 -5.13 2.74 0.53
C VAL A 152 -3.72 3.32 0.54
N ARG A 153 -2.72 2.53 0.97
CA ARG A 153 -1.34 3.00 1.08
C ARG A 153 -0.76 3.37 -0.29
N THR A 154 -0.96 2.52 -1.32
CA THR A 154 -0.51 2.83 -2.69
C THR A 154 -1.24 4.05 -3.28
N LYS A 155 -2.55 4.23 -2.96
CA LYS A 155 -3.28 5.44 -3.35
C LYS A 155 -2.71 6.68 -2.68
N LEU A 156 -2.38 6.62 -1.39
CA LEU A 156 -1.77 7.74 -0.66
C LEU A 156 -0.38 8.07 -1.20
N ILE A 157 0.45 7.06 -1.47
CA ILE A 157 1.76 7.28 -2.12
C ILE A 157 1.57 8.01 -3.45
N LYS A 158 0.60 7.59 -4.27
CA LYS A 158 0.29 8.29 -5.52
C LYS A 158 -0.15 9.73 -5.29
N LEU A 159 -1.02 9.98 -4.30
CA LEU A 159 -1.46 11.33 -3.94
C LEU A 159 -0.26 12.22 -3.56
N VAL A 160 0.65 11.70 -2.71
CA VAL A 160 1.87 12.40 -2.30
C VAL A 160 2.78 12.69 -3.49
N ARG A 161 2.93 11.74 -4.42
CA ARG A 161 3.75 11.94 -5.62
C ARG A 161 3.16 12.98 -6.55
N LEU A 162 1.83 13.01 -6.73
CA LEU A 162 1.15 14.06 -7.47
C LEU A 162 1.36 15.44 -6.83
N TYR A 163 1.24 15.53 -5.51
CA TYR A 163 1.49 16.77 -4.77
C TYR A 163 2.94 17.26 -4.93
N LYS A 164 3.93 16.38 -4.75
CA LYS A 164 5.36 16.74 -4.87
C LYS A 164 5.77 17.15 -6.29
N LYS A 165 4.96 16.85 -7.30
CA LYS A 165 5.17 17.22 -8.70
C LYS A 165 4.29 18.39 -9.16
N ASP A 166 3.52 18.97 -8.27
CA ASP A 166 2.50 20.00 -8.59
C ASP A 166 1.58 19.59 -9.74
N ASP A 167 1.23 18.28 -9.79
CA ASP A 167 0.40 17.73 -10.87
C ASP A 167 -1.06 18.21 -10.74
N PRO A 168 -1.64 18.81 -11.78
CA PRO A 168 -3.01 19.31 -11.74
C PRO A 168 -4.08 18.24 -11.54
N SER A 169 -3.73 16.96 -11.75
CA SER A 169 -4.65 15.84 -11.52
C SER A 169 -4.84 15.47 -10.04
N LEU A 170 -4.12 16.10 -9.12
CA LEU A 170 -4.20 15.85 -7.68
C LEU A 170 -5.64 15.84 -7.15
N ASP A 171 -6.39 16.89 -7.43
CA ASP A 171 -7.75 17.07 -6.92
C ASP A 171 -8.72 16.06 -7.53
N LYS A 172 -8.59 15.79 -8.82
CA LYS A 172 -9.38 14.78 -9.52
C LYS A 172 -9.08 13.38 -8.95
N PHE A 173 -7.82 13.08 -8.69
CA PHE A 173 -7.42 11.80 -8.12
C PHE A 173 -7.98 11.61 -6.71
N TYR A 174 -7.83 12.61 -5.82
CA TYR A 174 -8.39 12.57 -4.48
C TYR A 174 -9.91 12.34 -4.52
N LYS A 175 -10.65 13.17 -5.26
CA LYS A 175 -12.11 13.07 -5.39
C LYS A 175 -12.58 11.72 -5.90
N SER A 176 -11.87 11.10 -6.85
CA SER A 176 -12.30 9.84 -7.48
C SER A 176 -11.93 8.60 -6.68
N LYS A 177 -10.83 8.62 -5.89
CA LYS A 177 -10.22 7.41 -5.31
C LYS A 177 -10.18 7.37 -3.79
N LEU A 178 -10.27 8.51 -3.10
CA LEU A 178 -10.03 8.60 -1.67
C LEU A 178 -11.23 9.14 -0.86
N THR A 179 -12.10 9.96 -1.46
CA THR A 179 -13.24 10.58 -0.75
C THR A 179 -14.29 9.60 -0.23
N ARG A 180 -14.34 8.37 -0.77
CA ARG A 180 -15.33 7.34 -0.37
C ARG A 180 -14.79 6.37 0.66
N LEU A 181 -13.54 6.53 1.10
CA LEU A 181 -12.98 5.73 2.17
C LEU A 181 -13.69 6.07 3.49
N LYS A 182 -13.88 5.04 4.32
CA LYS A 182 -14.54 5.14 5.61
C LYS A 182 -13.58 4.86 6.75
N GLY A 183 -13.97 5.19 7.97
CA GLY A 183 -13.18 4.90 9.17
C GLY A 183 -11.82 5.59 9.17
N GLU A 184 -10.84 4.95 9.78
CA GLU A 184 -9.48 5.49 9.95
C GLU A 184 -8.77 5.82 8.63
N ASP A 185 -8.90 4.96 7.63
CA ASP A 185 -8.29 5.18 6.32
C ASP A 185 -8.86 6.42 5.63
N GLY A 186 -10.17 6.65 5.77
CA GLY A 186 -10.85 7.82 5.22
C GLY A 186 -10.43 9.11 5.92
N ALA A 187 -10.36 9.08 7.25
CA ALA A 187 -9.88 10.19 8.07
C ALA A 187 -8.45 10.56 7.70
N PHE A 188 -7.56 9.57 7.66
CA PHE A 188 -6.16 9.78 7.32
C PHE A 188 -6.00 10.37 5.93
N ALA A 189 -6.65 9.79 4.91
CA ALA A 189 -6.58 10.29 3.55
C ALA A 189 -7.08 11.73 3.40
N ALA A 190 -8.16 12.09 4.10
CA ALA A 190 -8.71 13.44 4.11
C ALA A 190 -7.76 14.43 4.79
N CYS A 191 -7.17 14.05 5.93
CA CYS A 191 -6.20 14.87 6.64
C CYS A 191 -4.91 15.08 5.83
N VAL A 192 -4.42 14.05 5.11
CA VAL A 192 -3.28 14.17 4.19
C VAL A 192 -3.59 15.18 3.08
N TYR A 193 -4.75 15.05 2.43
CA TYR A 193 -5.15 15.97 1.38
C TYR A 193 -5.38 17.39 1.90
N ALA A 194 -6.06 17.54 3.05
CA ALA A 194 -6.28 18.84 3.68
C ALA A 194 -4.96 19.54 4.02
N TRP A 195 -3.96 18.79 4.53
CA TRP A 195 -2.63 19.33 4.77
C TRP A 195 -1.99 19.90 3.50
N MET A 196 -2.08 19.16 2.38
CA MET A 196 -1.58 19.64 1.09
C MET A 196 -2.27 20.93 0.66
N LYS A 197 -3.60 21.03 0.89
CA LYS A 197 -4.37 22.23 0.55
C LYS A 197 -4.06 23.41 1.46
N VAL A 198 -3.84 23.18 2.75
CA VAL A 198 -3.38 24.20 3.70
C VAL A 198 -2.01 24.76 3.26
N ARG A 199 -1.07 23.88 2.85
CA ARG A 199 0.24 24.31 2.32
C ARG A 199 0.15 25.09 1.00
N GLN A 200 -0.92 24.90 0.23
CA GLN A 200 -1.22 25.65 -0.99
C GLN A 200 -2.11 26.88 -0.73
N GLU A 201 -2.40 27.20 0.53
CA GLU A 201 -3.31 28.28 0.96
C GLU A 201 -4.75 28.16 0.43
N LYS A 202 -5.14 26.94 0.01
CA LYS A 202 -6.48 26.61 -0.48
C LYS A 202 -7.36 26.10 0.66
N TYR A 203 -7.65 26.97 1.63
CA TYR A 203 -8.29 26.61 2.89
C TYR A 203 -9.70 26.04 2.71
N ASP A 204 -10.50 26.60 1.80
CA ASP A 204 -11.87 26.13 1.52
C ASP A 204 -11.86 24.66 1.05
N ALA A 205 -10.91 24.30 0.19
CA ALA A 205 -10.77 22.93 -0.29
C ALA A 205 -10.33 21.98 0.84
N ALA A 206 -9.50 22.45 1.76
CA ALA A 206 -9.10 21.68 2.94
C ALA A 206 -10.30 21.45 3.87
N VAL A 207 -11.06 22.49 4.21
CA VAL A 207 -12.27 22.39 5.03
C VAL A 207 -13.29 21.45 4.40
N ALA A 208 -13.58 21.61 3.11
CA ALA A 208 -14.53 20.76 2.39
C ALA A 208 -14.17 19.28 2.45
N ALA A 209 -12.88 18.93 2.36
CA ALA A 209 -12.39 17.55 2.47
C ALA A 209 -12.63 16.98 3.87
N LEU A 210 -12.36 17.77 4.93
CA LEU A 210 -12.56 17.32 6.31
C LEU A 210 -14.06 17.21 6.66
N VAL A 211 -14.90 18.13 6.19
CA VAL A 211 -16.37 18.05 6.36
C VAL A 211 -16.93 16.77 5.75
N GLN A 212 -16.47 16.40 4.58
CA GLN A 212 -16.89 15.16 3.94
C GLN A 212 -16.44 13.92 4.71
N ALA A 213 -15.19 13.89 5.17
CA ALA A 213 -14.64 12.78 5.92
C ALA A 213 -15.26 12.62 7.31
N LYS A 214 -15.61 13.73 7.98
CA LYS A 214 -16.30 13.74 9.28
C LYS A 214 -17.65 13.01 9.25
N LYS A 215 -18.32 12.93 8.11
CA LYS A 215 -19.56 12.17 7.94
C LYS A 215 -19.33 10.66 7.92
N LEU A 216 -18.08 10.22 7.75
CA LEU A 216 -17.70 8.81 7.52
C LEU A 216 -16.73 8.27 8.58
N SER A 217 -16.24 9.14 9.49
CA SER A 217 -15.28 8.76 10.53
C SER A 217 -15.31 9.75 11.70
N ASP A 218 -15.19 9.21 12.92
CA ASP A 218 -15.12 9.97 14.18
C ASP A 218 -13.68 10.05 14.72
N ASN A 219 -12.69 9.97 13.83
CA ASN A 219 -11.27 10.04 14.22
C ASN A 219 -10.94 11.38 14.89
N THR A 220 -10.27 11.34 16.05
CA THR A 220 -9.97 12.52 16.88
C THR A 220 -9.09 13.54 16.16
N VAL A 221 -8.07 13.09 15.42
CA VAL A 221 -7.16 13.99 14.68
C VAL A 221 -7.91 14.70 13.55
N LEU A 222 -8.84 14.00 12.89
CA LEU A 222 -9.71 14.59 11.88
C LEU A 222 -10.58 15.71 12.48
N LEU A 223 -11.24 15.43 13.62
CA LEU A 223 -12.13 16.38 14.29
C LEU A 223 -11.36 17.61 14.77
N GLU A 224 -10.22 17.41 15.44
CA GLU A 224 -9.37 18.51 15.89
C GLU A 224 -8.89 19.38 14.71
N ASN A 225 -8.45 18.76 13.63
CA ASN A 225 -8.00 19.50 12.44
C ASN A 225 -9.15 20.25 11.75
N TYR A 226 -10.36 19.68 11.73
CA TYR A 226 -11.55 20.38 11.27
C TYR A 226 -11.82 21.62 12.12
N ASP A 227 -11.83 21.49 13.46
CA ASP A 227 -12.06 22.62 14.37
C ASP A 227 -11.00 23.72 14.24
N ARG A 228 -9.73 23.32 14.04
CA ARG A 228 -8.64 24.28 13.78
C ARG A 228 -8.88 25.08 12.51
N LEU A 229 -9.27 24.44 11.40
CA LEU A 229 -9.56 25.11 10.12
C LEU A 229 -10.82 25.96 10.19
N ALA A 230 -11.90 25.48 10.82
CA ALA A 230 -13.14 26.21 10.98
C ALA A 230 -12.94 27.51 11.79
N ASN A 231 -12.01 27.51 12.75
CA ASN A 231 -11.62 28.67 13.55
C ASN A 231 -10.44 29.46 12.96
N GLN A 232 -10.11 29.27 11.68
CA GLN A 232 -9.02 29.95 10.96
C GLN A 232 -7.63 29.79 11.59
N LYS A 233 -7.44 28.76 12.42
CA LYS A 233 -6.15 28.44 13.08
C LYS A 233 -5.26 27.59 12.16
N TYR A 234 -5.04 28.04 10.93
CA TYR A 234 -4.34 27.28 9.88
C TYR A 234 -2.92 26.84 10.27
N LYS A 235 -2.21 27.68 11.06
CA LYS A 235 -0.84 27.40 11.55
C LYS A 235 -0.79 26.23 12.54
N HIS A 236 -1.92 25.89 13.17
CA HIS A 236 -2.01 24.82 14.14
C HIS A 236 -2.50 23.49 13.51
N PHE A 237 -2.75 23.48 12.21
CA PHE A 237 -3.10 22.23 11.50
C PHE A 237 -1.94 21.24 11.60
N SER A 238 -2.22 20.04 12.09
CA SER A 238 -1.18 19.02 12.28
C SER A 238 -1.72 17.61 12.17
N ASN A 239 -1.03 16.80 11.40
CA ASN A 239 -1.32 15.38 11.25
C ASN A 239 -0.45 14.50 12.16
N ALA A 240 0.33 15.10 13.06
CA ALA A 240 1.24 14.36 13.96
C ALA A 240 0.52 13.31 14.83
N GLY A 241 -0.76 13.50 15.11
CA GLY A 241 -1.57 12.53 15.87
C GLY A 241 -1.76 11.17 15.17
N PHE A 242 -1.52 11.08 13.85
CA PHE A 242 -1.48 9.79 13.14
C PHE A 242 -0.14 9.05 13.30
N GLY A 243 0.84 9.63 14.00
CA GLY A 243 2.12 9.00 14.30
C GLY A 243 2.89 8.54 13.06
N ASP A 244 3.38 7.30 13.10
CA ASP A 244 4.22 6.73 12.04
C ASP A 244 3.53 6.69 10.68
N LEU A 245 2.21 6.56 10.62
CA LEU A 245 1.47 6.60 9.34
C LEU A 245 1.69 7.93 8.62
N TRP A 246 1.68 9.04 9.35
CA TRP A 246 1.92 10.37 8.79
C TRP A 246 3.36 10.56 8.34
N TYR A 247 4.32 10.27 9.21
CA TYR A 247 5.74 10.47 8.92
C TYR A 247 6.25 9.53 7.83
N SER A 248 5.64 8.35 7.66
CA SER A 248 5.98 7.42 6.58
C SER A 248 5.64 7.93 5.18
N LEU A 249 4.90 9.04 5.06
CA LEU A 249 4.61 9.71 3.78
C LEU A 249 5.69 10.71 3.35
N TYR A 250 6.69 10.99 4.20
CA TYR A 250 7.79 11.93 3.94
C TYR A 250 7.33 13.34 3.54
N LEU A 251 6.17 13.77 4.08
CA LEU A 251 5.66 15.14 3.92
C LEU A 251 6.20 16.08 4.98
N GLU A 252 6.36 15.57 6.20
CA GLU A 252 6.99 16.26 7.34
C GLU A 252 7.97 15.31 8.03
N GLU A 253 8.98 15.89 8.67
CA GLU A 253 9.90 15.14 9.53
C GLU A 253 9.36 15.08 10.96
N PRO A 254 9.54 13.94 11.68
CA PRO A 254 9.14 13.85 13.07
C PRO A 254 9.95 14.85 13.91
N GLN A 255 9.25 15.69 14.68
CA GLN A 255 9.90 16.59 15.62
C GLN A 255 10.39 15.76 16.82
N ILE A 256 11.68 15.50 16.88
CA ILE A 256 12.32 14.88 18.05
C ILE A 256 12.32 15.94 19.14
N LYS A 257 11.34 15.90 20.04
CA LYS A 257 11.45 16.64 21.30
C LYS A 257 12.58 15.98 22.06
N ALA A 258 13.72 16.66 22.16
CA ALA A 258 14.75 16.31 23.12
C ALA A 258 14.06 16.27 24.50
N GLN A 259 13.85 15.09 25.05
CA GLN A 259 13.47 14.97 26.45
C GLN A 259 14.64 15.59 27.22
N ARG A 260 14.47 16.82 27.73
CA ARG A 260 15.31 17.36 28.77
C ARG A 260 15.21 16.33 29.90
N GLN A 261 16.27 15.55 30.07
CA GLN A 261 16.50 14.84 31.32
C GLN A 261 16.48 15.94 32.39
N GLN A 262 15.39 15.99 33.15
CA GLN A 262 15.43 16.64 34.45
C GLN A 262 16.44 15.84 35.26
N GLN A 263 17.69 16.28 35.25
CA GLN A 263 18.65 15.95 36.30
C GLN A 263 17.99 16.43 37.60
N ARG A 264 17.34 15.48 38.29
CA ARG A 264 17.06 15.65 39.70
C ARG A 264 18.44 15.68 40.38
N MET A 265 18.91 16.89 40.69
CA MET A 265 19.91 17.07 41.71
C MET A 265 19.29 16.59 43.03
N PHE A 266 19.89 15.57 43.57
CA PHE A 266 19.87 15.28 45.00
C PHE A 266 21.28 15.46 45.54
#